data_bb803b44c7d1e13fd86661402423e78c
#
_entry.id   bb803b44c7d1e13fd86661402423e78c
#
_cell.length_a   1.000
_cell.length_b   1.000
_cell.length_c   1.000
_cell.angle_alpha   90.00
_cell.angle_beta   90.00
_cell.angle_gamma   90.00
#
_symmetry.space_group_name_H-M   'P 1'
#
loop_
_entity.id
_entity.type
_entity.pdbx_description
1 polymer ?
#
loop_
_entity_poly.entity_id
_entity_poly.type
_entity_poly.pdbx_seq_one_letter_code
_entity_poly.pdbx_strand_id
1 'polypeptide(L)'
;MPTAILILGLASLALAAPLLRWILRGRRRDRSLARLLDLADEMERLLDRSQERMQALQAVVGRVPADIGAVAQASLDGALPVREAKRDLLQHRLWIKHHGQAARQSELDAACAALARARDRLAAELADLERAGAELAEATEASEQAALREPPG
;
A
#
# COMPACT_ATOMS: atom_id res chain seq x y z
N MET A 1 1.16 -50.90 -38.24
CA MET A 1 0.53 -49.60 -38.35
C MET A 1 0.16 -48.94 -37.00
N PRO A 2 -0.30 -49.64 -35.90
CA PRO A 2 -0.65 -48.95 -34.63
C PRO A 2 0.55 -48.38 -33.87
N THR A 3 1.73 -48.97 -33.98
CA THR A 3 2.94 -48.50 -33.32
C THR A 3 3.45 -47.15 -33.82
N ALA A 4 3.30 -46.83 -35.11
CA ALA A 4 3.70 -45.56 -35.69
C ALA A 4 2.82 -44.41 -35.17
N ILE A 5 1.51 -44.65 -34.99
CA ILE A 5 0.56 -43.66 -34.48
C ILE A 5 0.83 -43.35 -33.00
N LEU A 6 1.17 -44.37 -32.20
CA LEU A 6 1.55 -44.26 -30.81
C LEU A 6 2.86 -43.45 -30.63
N ILE A 7 3.84 -43.69 -31.48
CA ILE A 7 5.13 -42.98 -31.44
C ILE A 7 4.92 -41.50 -31.83
N LEU A 8 4.11 -41.25 -32.84
CA LEU A 8 3.81 -39.87 -33.27
C LEU A 8 3.03 -39.07 -32.19
N GLY A 9 2.07 -39.74 -31.52
CA GLY A 9 1.33 -39.17 -30.40
C GLY A 9 2.22 -38.85 -29.17
N LEU A 10 3.14 -39.75 -28.82
CA LEU A 10 4.11 -39.52 -27.75
C LEU A 10 5.12 -38.39 -28.08
N ALA A 11 5.57 -38.33 -29.33
CA ALA A 11 6.47 -37.28 -29.78
C ALA A 11 5.81 -35.88 -29.77
N SER A 12 4.53 -35.80 -30.18
CA SER A 12 3.78 -34.51 -30.15
C SER A 12 3.50 -34.06 -28.71
N LEU A 13 3.22 -35.02 -27.79
CA LEU A 13 3.02 -34.70 -26.37
C LEU A 13 4.32 -34.25 -25.71
N ALA A 14 5.45 -34.85 -26.06
CA ALA A 14 6.77 -34.48 -25.56
C ALA A 14 7.21 -33.08 -25.99
N LEU A 15 6.80 -32.62 -27.18
CA LEU A 15 7.04 -31.26 -27.67
C LEU A 15 6.03 -30.23 -27.12
N ALA A 16 4.78 -30.61 -26.91
CA ALA A 16 3.75 -29.72 -26.40
C ALA A 16 3.96 -29.37 -24.91
N ALA A 17 4.46 -30.29 -24.12
CA ALA A 17 4.69 -30.09 -22.67
C ALA A 17 5.68 -28.94 -22.34
N PRO A 18 6.88 -28.86 -22.95
CA PRO A 18 7.81 -27.76 -22.70
C PRO A 18 7.28 -26.42 -23.21
N LEU A 19 6.58 -26.40 -24.34
CA LEU A 19 5.96 -25.19 -24.90
C LEU A 19 4.86 -24.65 -23.98
N LEU A 20 3.97 -25.51 -23.52
CA LEU A 20 2.92 -25.16 -22.56
C LEU A 20 3.53 -24.63 -21.24
N ARG A 21 4.56 -25.30 -20.74
CA ARG A 21 5.27 -24.90 -19.54
C ARG A 21 5.97 -23.54 -19.69
N TRP A 22 6.50 -23.24 -20.87
CA TRP A 22 7.10 -21.94 -21.18
C TRP A 22 6.05 -20.83 -21.22
N ILE A 23 4.90 -21.05 -21.88
CA ILE A 23 3.76 -20.11 -21.93
C ILE A 23 3.20 -19.86 -20.53
N LEU A 24 3.00 -20.91 -19.72
CA LEU A 24 2.47 -20.78 -18.36
C LEU A 24 3.43 -20.01 -17.44
N ARG A 25 4.74 -20.20 -17.59
CA ARG A 25 5.75 -19.42 -16.87
C ARG A 25 5.74 -17.94 -17.25
N GLY A 26 5.63 -17.63 -18.53
CA GLY A 26 5.48 -16.24 -19.00
C GLY A 26 4.25 -15.56 -18.39
N ARG A 27 3.08 -16.20 -18.50
CA ARG A 27 1.83 -15.68 -17.93
C ARG A 27 1.86 -15.50 -16.41
N ARG A 28 2.54 -16.39 -15.69
CA ARG A 28 2.68 -16.27 -14.23
C ARG A 28 3.51 -15.06 -13.85
N ARG A 29 4.60 -14.84 -14.58
CA ARG A 29 5.48 -13.71 -14.41
C ARG A 29 4.77 -12.37 -14.69
N ASP A 30 4.05 -12.29 -15.80
CA ASP A 30 3.31 -11.08 -16.17
C ASP A 30 2.26 -10.74 -15.10
N ARG A 31 1.60 -11.75 -14.53
CA ARG A 31 0.66 -11.55 -13.42
C ARG A 31 1.35 -11.04 -12.14
N SER A 32 2.54 -11.56 -11.80
CA SER A 32 3.29 -11.08 -10.64
C SER A 32 3.73 -9.64 -10.83
N LEU A 33 4.18 -9.26 -12.02
CA LEU A 33 4.55 -7.88 -12.34
C LEU A 33 3.34 -6.93 -12.30
N ALA A 34 2.22 -7.33 -12.89
CA ALA A 34 0.97 -6.56 -12.83
C ALA A 34 0.54 -6.35 -11.36
N ARG A 35 0.54 -7.41 -10.56
CA ARG A 35 0.20 -7.33 -9.14
C ARG A 35 1.14 -6.42 -8.33
N LEU A 36 2.44 -6.41 -8.64
CA LEU A 36 3.38 -5.47 -8.01
C LEU A 36 3.04 -4.02 -8.33
N LEU A 37 2.68 -3.73 -9.57
CA LEU A 37 2.27 -2.38 -9.99
C LEU A 37 0.95 -1.97 -9.31
N ASP A 38 -0.04 -2.87 -9.29
CA ASP A 38 -1.32 -2.61 -8.60
C ASP A 38 -1.12 -2.31 -7.12
N LEU A 39 -0.28 -3.10 -6.41
CA LEU A 39 0.06 -2.86 -5.01
C LEU A 39 0.80 -1.53 -4.81
N ALA A 40 1.68 -1.16 -5.74
CA ALA A 40 2.37 0.13 -5.68
C ALA A 40 1.40 1.30 -5.85
N ASP A 41 0.42 1.18 -6.74
CA ASP A 41 -0.63 2.18 -6.95
C ASP A 41 -1.56 2.30 -5.73
N GLU A 42 -1.91 1.17 -5.10
CA GLU A 42 -2.67 1.19 -3.83
C GLU A 42 -1.89 1.89 -2.71
N MET A 43 -0.61 1.58 -2.55
CA MET A 43 0.24 2.24 -1.56
C MET A 43 0.35 3.76 -1.80
N GLU A 44 0.48 4.19 -3.05
CA GLU A 44 0.53 5.61 -3.39
C GLU A 44 -0.76 6.32 -2.95
N ARG A 45 -1.93 5.74 -3.25
CA ARG A 45 -3.22 6.27 -2.80
C ARG A 45 -3.36 6.33 -1.27
N LEU A 46 -2.86 5.32 -0.56
CA LEU A 46 -2.88 5.32 0.91
C LEU A 46 -1.96 6.41 1.47
N LEU A 47 -0.76 6.59 0.90
CA LEU A 47 0.18 7.64 1.31
C LEU A 47 -0.38 9.05 1.04
N ASP A 48 -1.06 9.26 -0.09
CA ASP A 48 -1.72 10.52 -0.40
C ASP A 48 -2.83 10.81 0.61
N ARG A 49 -3.69 9.83 0.89
CA ARG A 49 -4.75 9.97 1.90
C ARG A 49 -4.19 10.22 3.30
N SER A 50 -3.12 9.54 3.68
CA SER A 50 -2.45 9.79 4.97
C SER A 50 -1.94 11.22 5.06
N GLN A 51 -1.34 11.73 3.99
CA GLN A 51 -0.88 13.11 3.92
C GLN A 51 -2.03 14.12 4.04
N GLU A 52 -3.14 13.90 3.35
CA GLU A 52 -4.33 14.74 3.43
C GLU A 52 -4.92 14.75 4.85
N ARG A 53 -5.01 13.59 5.50
CA ARG A 53 -5.50 13.48 6.88
C ARG A 53 -4.58 14.17 7.87
N MET A 54 -3.27 14.03 7.73
CA MET A 54 -2.31 14.74 8.57
C MET A 54 -2.40 16.26 8.41
N GLN A 55 -2.57 16.77 7.19
CA GLN A 55 -2.78 18.19 6.93
C GLN A 55 -4.09 18.71 7.56
N ALA A 56 -5.17 17.93 7.47
CA ALA A 56 -6.44 18.26 8.10
C ALA A 56 -6.32 18.33 9.62
N LEU A 57 -5.63 17.35 10.24
CA LEU A 57 -5.36 17.36 11.68
C LEU A 57 -4.50 18.57 12.10
N GLN A 58 -3.47 18.91 11.34
CA GLN A 58 -2.63 20.10 11.59
C GLN A 58 -3.47 21.39 11.61
N ALA A 59 -4.42 21.51 10.70
CA ALA A 59 -5.31 22.69 10.63
C ALA A 59 -6.23 22.78 11.85
N VAL A 60 -6.64 21.66 12.44
CA VAL A 60 -7.46 21.62 13.68
C VAL A 60 -6.59 21.94 14.89
N VAL A 61 -5.44 21.28 15.03
CA VAL A 61 -4.51 21.47 16.16
C VAL A 61 -4.00 22.90 16.24
N GLY A 62 -3.77 23.57 15.10
CA GLY A 62 -3.36 24.98 15.07
C GLY A 62 -4.41 25.97 15.60
N ARG A 63 -5.63 25.54 15.88
CA ARG A 63 -6.72 26.35 16.47
C ARG A 63 -6.98 26.06 17.95
N VAL A 64 -6.38 25.00 18.48
CA VAL A 64 -6.59 24.53 19.86
C VAL A 64 -5.50 25.13 20.78
N PRO A 65 -5.82 25.48 22.05
CA PRO A 65 -4.82 25.96 23.02
C PRO A 65 -3.63 25.00 23.17
N ALA A 66 -2.44 25.58 23.41
CA ALA A 66 -1.16 24.89 23.34
C ALA A 66 -1.00 23.69 24.31
N ASP A 67 -1.74 23.65 25.39
CA ASP A 67 -1.76 22.57 26.39
C ASP A 67 -2.43 21.27 25.88
N ILE A 68 -3.43 21.41 25.00
CA ILE A 68 -4.10 20.27 24.34
C ILE A 68 -3.35 19.89 23.05
N GLY A 69 -2.71 20.87 22.39
CA GLY A 69 -1.98 20.70 21.14
C GLY A 69 -0.72 19.83 21.24
N ALA A 70 -0.08 19.70 22.42
CA ALA A 70 1.18 19.00 22.59
C ALA A 70 1.10 17.49 22.26
N VAL A 71 -0.01 16.82 22.57
CA VAL A 71 -0.23 15.40 22.27
C VAL A 71 -0.47 15.19 20.76
N ALA A 72 -1.19 16.10 20.14
CA ALA A 72 -1.45 16.06 18.70
C ALA A 72 -0.20 16.44 17.89
N GLN A 73 0.65 17.34 18.39
CA GLN A 73 1.92 17.72 17.77
C GLN A 73 2.88 16.50 17.69
N ALA A 74 2.92 15.66 18.73
CA ALA A 74 3.72 14.43 18.72
C ALA A 74 3.26 13.42 17.65
N SER A 75 1.95 13.40 17.32
CA SER A 75 1.41 12.58 16.23
C SER A 75 1.72 13.15 14.84
N LEU A 76 2.05 14.45 14.75
CA LEU A 76 2.35 15.15 13.50
C LEU A 76 3.82 15.05 13.08
N ASP A 77 4.72 14.69 13.98
CA ASP A 77 6.11 14.35 13.65
C ASP A 77 6.20 13.13 12.70
N GLY A 78 5.09 12.42 12.50
CA GLY A 78 4.91 11.38 11.50
C GLY A 78 4.90 11.84 10.02
N ALA A 79 5.04 13.15 9.71
CA ALA A 79 5.08 13.62 8.31
C ALA A 79 6.38 13.24 7.57
N LEU A 80 7.50 13.09 8.28
CA LEU A 80 8.78 12.65 7.72
C LEU A 80 8.71 11.20 7.20
N PRO A 81 8.18 10.22 7.95
CA PRO A 81 8.03 8.84 7.48
C PRO A 81 7.20 8.71 6.19
N VAL A 82 6.17 9.53 5.99
CA VAL A 82 5.34 9.48 4.77
C VAL A 82 6.14 9.90 3.53
N ARG A 83 6.97 10.93 3.64
CA ARG A 83 7.84 11.38 2.53
C ARG A 83 8.91 10.35 2.19
N GLU A 84 9.50 9.72 3.20
CA GLU A 84 10.45 8.63 3.02
C GLU A 84 9.79 7.43 2.38
N ALA A 85 8.61 7.01 2.84
CA ALA A 85 7.85 5.93 2.25
C ALA A 85 7.48 6.19 0.76
N LYS A 86 7.12 7.42 0.40
CA LYS A 86 6.90 7.80 -1.01
C LYS A 86 8.18 7.69 -1.84
N ARG A 87 9.31 8.09 -1.30
CA ARG A 87 10.61 7.98 -1.97
C ARG A 87 11.00 6.52 -2.18
N ASP A 88 10.82 5.69 -1.17
CA ASP A 88 11.11 4.26 -1.24
C ASP A 88 10.19 3.56 -2.25
N LEU A 89 8.92 3.93 -2.31
CA LEU A 89 7.98 3.43 -3.31
C LEU A 89 8.41 3.78 -4.73
N LEU A 90 8.88 5.01 -4.98
CA LEU A 90 9.44 5.42 -6.26
C LEU A 90 10.68 4.63 -6.64
N GLN A 91 11.58 4.36 -5.69
CA GLN A 91 12.75 3.52 -5.91
C GLN A 91 12.35 2.09 -6.26
N HIS A 92 11.35 1.52 -5.60
CA HIS A 92 10.80 0.20 -5.92
C HIS A 92 10.20 0.15 -7.32
N ARG A 93 9.46 1.17 -7.75
CA ARG A 93 8.93 1.26 -9.13
C ARG A 93 10.04 1.31 -10.17
N LEU A 94 11.10 2.09 -9.92
CA LEU A 94 12.28 2.16 -10.80
C LEU A 94 12.99 0.80 -10.86
N TRP A 95 13.14 0.12 -9.74
CA TRP A 95 13.71 -1.21 -9.71
C TRP A 95 12.89 -2.22 -10.54
N ILE A 96 11.57 -2.22 -10.38
CA ILE A 96 10.66 -3.07 -11.17
C ILE A 96 10.82 -2.79 -12.66
N LYS A 97 10.89 -1.52 -13.05
CA LYS A 97 11.06 -1.09 -14.45
C LYS A 97 12.36 -1.60 -15.06
N HIS A 98 13.45 -1.54 -14.31
CA HIS A 98 14.79 -1.90 -14.84
C HIS A 98 15.13 -3.38 -14.66
N HIS A 99 14.68 -4.03 -13.62
CA HIS A 99 15.08 -5.38 -13.24
C HIS A 99 13.92 -6.40 -13.27
N GLY A 100 12.68 -5.93 -13.32
CA GLY A 100 11.50 -6.80 -13.25
C GLY A 100 11.47 -7.89 -14.32
N GLN A 101 11.97 -7.60 -15.53
CA GLN A 101 12.04 -8.61 -16.60
C GLN A 101 13.14 -9.66 -16.40
N ALA A 102 14.21 -9.35 -15.69
CA ALA A 102 15.33 -10.26 -15.41
C ALA A 102 15.15 -11.02 -14.07
N ALA A 103 14.31 -10.51 -13.15
CA ALA A 103 14.11 -11.07 -11.82
C ALA A 103 13.56 -12.51 -11.86
N ARG A 104 13.94 -13.38 -10.92
CA ARG A 104 13.41 -14.73 -10.80
C ARG A 104 11.97 -14.69 -10.29
N GLN A 105 11.17 -15.70 -10.62
CA GLN A 105 9.78 -15.78 -10.15
C GLN A 105 9.66 -15.73 -8.63
N SER A 106 10.58 -16.39 -7.91
CA SER A 106 10.61 -16.35 -6.44
C SER A 106 10.89 -14.96 -5.87
N GLU A 107 11.69 -14.15 -6.57
CA GLU A 107 11.98 -12.78 -6.18
C GLU A 107 10.74 -11.88 -6.38
N LEU A 108 10.02 -12.07 -7.49
CA LEU A 108 8.75 -11.37 -7.75
C LEU A 108 7.68 -11.75 -6.73
N ASP A 109 7.54 -13.03 -6.42
CA ASP A 109 6.57 -13.52 -5.44
C ASP A 109 6.91 -12.99 -4.02
N ALA A 110 8.20 -12.94 -3.64
CA ALA A 110 8.66 -12.36 -2.39
C ALA A 110 8.43 -10.85 -2.31
N ALA A 111 8.68 -10.13 -3.41
CA ALA A 111 8.42 -8.70 -3.51
C ALA A 111 6.92 -8.39 -3.39
N CYS A 112 6.04 -9.15 -4.07
CA CYS A 112 4.59 -9.03 -3.92
C CYS A 112 4.15 -9.23 -2.46
N ALA A 113 4.66 -10.25 -1.78
CA ALA A 113 4.32 -10.52 -0.39
C ALA A 113 4.83 -9.41 0.56
N ALA A 114 6.02 -8.88 0.33
CA ALA A 114 6.57 -7.79 1.13
C ALA A 114 5.76 -6.51 0.95
N LEU A 115 5.42 -6.15 -0.29
CA LEU A 115 4.65 -4.95 -0.60
C LEU A 115 3.21 -5.05 -0.08
N ALA A 116 2.58 -6.24 -0.16
CA ALA A 116 1.26 -6.48 0.41
C ALA A 116 1.26 -6.25 1.93
N ARG A 117 2.26 -6.80 2.65
CA ARG A 117 2.38 -6.58 4.11
C ARG A 117 2.61 -5.10 4.45
N ALA A 118 3.39 -4.38 3.66
CA ALA A 118 3.61 -2.95 3.86
C ALA A 118 2.32 -2.15 3.64
N ARG A 119 1.55 -2.46 2.58
CA ARG A 119 0.24 -1.87 2.30
C ARG A 119 -0.73 -2.11 3.45
N ASP A 120 -0.82 -3.35 3.97
CA ASP A 120 -1.74 -3.69 5.05
C ASP A 120 -1.41 -2.93 6.34
N ARG A 121 -0.13 -2.77 6.67
CA ARG A 121 0.32 -1.96 7.81
C ARG A 121 -0.06 -0.49 7.62
N LEU A 122 0.23 0.08 6.45
CA LEU A 122 -0.11 1.48 6.16
C LEU A 122 -1.62 1.73 6.21
N ALA A 123 -2.42 0.78 5.73
CA ALA A 123 -3.88 0.86 5.81
C ALA A 123 -4.37 0.83 7.26
N ALA A 124 -3.77 0.02 8.13
CA ALA A 124 -4.09 -0.02 9.56
C ALA A 124 -3.71 1.30 10.26
N GLU A 125 -2.52 1.83 10.00
CA GLU A 125 -2.07 3.12 10.55
C GLU A 125 -2.97 4.28 10.10
N LEU A 126 -3.42 4.27 8.84
CA LEU A 126 -4.37 5.27 8.34
C LEU A 126 -5.73 5.18 9.06
N ALA A 127 -6.23 3.96 9.27
CA ALA A 127 -7.50 3.75 10.00
C ALA A 127 -7.41 4.24 11.45
N ASP A 128 -6.26 4.05 12.12
CA ASP A 128 -6.02 4.54 13.46
C ASP A 128 -5.96 6.08 13.48
N LEU A 129 -5.31 6.69 12.50
CA LEU A 129 -5.25 8.14 12.33
C LEU A 129 -6.65 8.74 12.07
N GLU A 130 -7.47 8.10 11.25
CA GLU A 130 -8.85 8.52 10.97
C GLU A 130 -9.73 8.44 12.22
N ARG A 131 -9.55 7.39 13.04
CA ARG A 131 -10.27 7.23 14.31
C ARG A 131 -9.86 8.31 15.31
N ALA A 132 -8.57 8.53 15.50
CA ALA A 132 -8.08 9.58 16.39
C ALA A 132 -8.56 10.99 15.95
N GLY A 133 -8.64 11.25 14.65
CA GLY A 133 -9.18 12.48 14.11
C GLY A 133 -10.68 12.65 14.41
N ALA A 134 -11.47 11.59 14.33
CA ALA A 134 -12.90 11.62 14.66
C ALA A 134 -13.12 11.87 16.16
N GLU A 135 -12.37 11.19 17.03
CA GLU A 135 -12.41 11.39 18.48
C GLU A 135 -12.07 12.83 18.88
N LEU A 136 -11.04 13.42 18.24
CA LEU A 136 -10.67 14.81 18.47
C LEU A 136 -11.76 15.78 18.02
N ALA A 137 -12.41 15.55 16.89
CA ALA A 137 -13.50 16.39 16.40
C ALA A 137 -14.70 16.34 17.37
N GLU A 138 -15.07 15.14 17.83
CA GLU A 138 -16.16 14.96 18.80
C GLU A 138 -15.85 15.66 20.14
N ALA A 139 -14.63 15.53 20.65
CA ALA A 139 -14.19 16.19 21.87
C ALA A 139 -14.21 17.73 21.74
N THR A 140 -13.85 18.25 20.57
CA THR A 140 -13.86 19.69 20.29
C THR A 140 -15.29 20.22 20.26
N GLU A 141 -16.20 19.53 19.57
CA GLU A 141 -17.63 19.89 19.53
C GLU A 141 -18.27 19.86 20.93
N ALA A 142 -17.97 18.83 21.73
CA ALA A 142 -18.46 18.72 23.10
C ALA A 142 -17.97 19.88 23.99
N SER A 143 -16.70 20.28 23.82
CA SER A 143 -16.11 21.41 24.55
C SER A 143 -16.76 22.75 24.16
N GLU A 144 -16.98 22.97 22.86
CA GLU A 144 -17.67 24.19 22.39
C GLU A 144 -19.12 24.28 22.91
N GLN A 145 -19.85 23.15 22.92
CA GLN A 145 -21.20 23.08 23.46
C GLN A 145 -21.24 23.33 24.98
N ALA A 146 -20.24 22.84 25.73
CA ALA A 146 -20.11 23.12 27.15
C ALA A 146 -19.87 24.59 27.42
N ALA A 147 -18.97 25.23 26.68
CA ALA A 147 -18.68 26.64 26.79
C ALA A 147 -19.89 27.54 26.49
N LEU A 148 -20.76 27.15 25.55
CA LEU A 148 -22.01 27.86 25.24
C LEU A 148 -23.09 27.72 26.33
N ARG A 149 -23.00 26.70 27.19
CA ARG A 149 -23.94 26.45 28.29
C ARG A 149 -23.53 27.13 29.59
N GLU A 150 -22.29 27.55 29.75
CA GLU A 150 -21.83 28.30 30.91
C GLU A 150 -22.29 29.75 30.77
N PRO A 151 -23.18 30.27 31.72
CA PRO A 151 -23.59 31.65 31.64
C PRO A 151 -22.40 32.57 31.91
N PRO A 152 -22.33 33.76 31.25
CA PRO A 152 -21.30 34.73 31.54
C PRO A 152 -21.43 35.19 32.98
N GLY A 153 -20.40 34.92 33.81
CA GLY A 153 -20.29 35.36 35.20
C GLY A 153 -20.09 36.87 35.32
#